data_8427b6bb2e0b4cfd499d64b25fde1a04
#
_entry.id   8427b6bb2e0b4cfd499d64b25fde1a04
#
_cell.length_a   1.000
_cell.length_b   1.000
_cell.length_c   1.000
_cell.angle_alpha   90.00
_cell.angle_beta   90.00
_cell.angle_gamma   90.00
#
_symmetry.space_group_name_H-M   'P 1'
#
loop_
_entity.id
_entity.type
_entity.pdbx_description
1 polymer ?
#
loop_
_entity_poly.entity_id
_entity_poly.type
_entity_poly.pdbx_seq_one_letter_code
_entity_poly.pdbx_strand_id
1 'polypeptide(L)'
;VEPQDLNPDAAILPPAKSTGIDIINSNLNNFSRFERINHFLIDMVPYRPKFKLDYISSNGVGVGVSAGGYGTTTGLSSGAQGIFSDITGQNQIFTAVAVNGQIYDFGAQVAYTHQKSRIDWGVSLSHIPYVSAALSSSIDPDPNGGPNPVYNEKYDLIHTFVDQVALFSSYPFSRVNRFEVSTGLLRYSYRIDRYNNYYQYNPNTKIVGANI
;
A
#
# COMPACT_ATOMS: atom_id res chain seq x y z
N VAL A 1 40.15 59.98 -17.20
CA VAL A 1 39.44 59.29 -16.12
C VAL A 1 40.51 58.62 -15.31
N GLU A 2 40.91 59.23 -14.18
CA GLU A 2 41.83 58.63 -13.21
C GLU A 2 41.20 57.30 -12.68
N PRO A 3 41.98 56.21 -12.59
CA PRO A 3 41.53 55.04 -11.93
C PRO A 3 41.25 55.35 -10.45
N GLN A 4 40.02 55.29 -10.05
CA GLN A 4 39.66 55.30 -8.64
C GLN A 4 40.56 54.31 -7.92
N ASP A 5 41.32 54.80 -6.97
CA ASP A 5 42.06 54.00 -6.00
C ASP A 5 41.03 53.13 -5.26
N LEU A 6 40.81 51.92 -5.77
CA LEU A 6 40.03 50.94 -5.12
C LEU A 6 40.79 50.55 -3.84
N ASN A 7 40.31 51.06 -2.71
CA ASN A 7 40.82 50.65 -1.41
C ASN A 7 40.84 49.11 -1.41
N PRO A 8 42.04 48.50 -1.40
CA PRO A 8 42.13 47.01 -1.44
C PRO A 8 41.42 46.36 -0.29
N ASP A 9 41.17 47.07 0.82
CA ASP A 9 40.43 46.58 1.96
C ASP A 9 38.91 46.61 1.76
N ALA A 10 38.41 47.27 0.72
CA ALA A 10 36.96 47.31 0.45
C ALA A 10 36.45 46.09 -0.35
N ALA A 11 37.33 45.36 -1.01
CA ALA A 11 36.99 44.17 -1.81
C ALA A 11 37.29 42.83 -1.10
N ILE A 12 37.93 42.89 0.04
CA ILE A 12 38.28 41.71 0.83
C ILE A 12 37.26 41.64 1.97
N LEU A 13 36.56 40.51 2.04
CA LEU A 13 35.84 40.11 3.25
C LEU A 13 36.68 40.44 4.49
N PRO A 14 36.08 41.01 5.54
CA PRO A 14 36.81 41.58 6.66
C PRO A 14 37.94 40.66 7.06
N PRO A 15 39.12 41.28 7.26
CA PRO A 15 40.36 40.56 7.49
C PRO A 15 40.15 39.57 8.62
N ALA A 16 40.93 38.50 8.59
CA ALA A 16 40.88 37.35 9.54
C ALA A 16 40.92 37.73 11.04
N LYS A 17 40.61 38.94 11.41
CA LYS A 17 40.27 39.41 12.76
C LYS A 17 38.79 39.28 13.06
N SER A 18 38.05 38.40 12.39
CA SER A 18 36.75 38.05 12.88
C SER A 18 36.95 37.26 14.17
N THR A 19 36.62 37.90 15.28
CA THR A 19 36.62 37.34 16.65
C THR A 19 35.99 35.94 16.74
N GLY A 20 35.22 35.54 15.77
CA GLY A 20 34.62 34.22 15.69
C GLY A 20 35.58 33.09 15.31
N ILE A 21 36.55 33.35 14.41
CA ILE A 21 37.49 32.29 13.95
C ILE A 21 38.49 31.96 15.05
N ASP A 22 38.96 32.99 15.78
CA ASP A 22 39.89 32.77 16.89
C ASP A 22 39.24 32.01 18.04
N ILE A 23 37.98 32.27 18.33
CA ILE A 23 37.22 31.51 19.32
C ILE A 23 37.02 30.06 18.84
N ILE A 24 36.70 29.85 17.57
CA ILE A 24 36.56 28.52 17.01
C ILE A 24 37.89 27.76 17.03
N ASN A 25 39.00 28.41 16.60
CA ASN A 25 40.30 27.78 16.62
C ASN A 25 40.81 27.49 18.06
N SER A 26 40.56 28.40 19.01
CA SER A 26 40.91 28.14 20.40
C SER A 26 40.13 27.01 21.01
N ASN A 27 38.86 26.87 20.64
CA ASN A 27 38.03 25.73 21.08
C ASN A 27 38.42 24.42 20.38
N LEU A 28 38.76 24.47 19.09
CA LEU A 28 39.25 23.28 18.35
C LEU A 28 40.59 22.79 18.86
N ASN A 29 41.47 23.67 19.27
CA ASN A 29 42.81 23.34 19.78
C ASN A 29 42.80 22.91 21.25
N ASN A 30 41.74 23.21 21.99
CA ASN A 30 41.66 22.92 23.41
C ASN A 30 40.70 21.76 23.71
N PHE A 31 41.04 20.57 23.18
CA PHE A 31 40.26 19.34 23.38
C PHE A 31 40.14 18.91 24.85
N SER A 32 40.99 19.42 25.75
CA SER A 32 40.88 19.13 27.19
C SER A 32 39.72 19.85 27.87
N ARG A 33 39.10 20.81 27.18
CA ARG A 33 37.95 21.58 27.69
C ARG A 33 36.63 20.86 27.51
N PHE A 34 36.59 19.91 26.58
CA PHE A 34 35.44 19.08 26.37
C PHE A 34 35.55 17.86 27.30
N GLU A 35 34.55 17.69 28.17
CA GLU A 35 34.45 16.43 28.90
C GLU A 35 34.52 15.27 27.94
N ARG A 36 35.51 14.42 28.11
CA ARG A 36 35.56 13.17 27.35
C ARG A 36 34.35 12.38 27.76
N ILE A 37 33.39 12.25 26.86
CA ILE A 37 32.27 11.35 27.06
C ILE A 37 32.85 9.97 27.29
N ASN A 38 32.76 9.50 28.50
CA ASN A 38 33.25 8.19 28.90
C ASN A 38 32.29 7.18 28.26
N HIS A 39 32.67 6.62 27.13
CA HIS A 39 31.86 5.63 26.41
C HIS A 39 31.45 4.43 27.27
N PHE A 40 32.16 4.18 28.36
CA PHE A 40 31.84 3.15 29.34
C PHE A 40 30.64 3.48 30.25
N LEU A 41 30.18 4.74 30.26
CA LEU A 41 29.01 5.19 31.05
C LEU A 41 27.73 5.31 30.20
N ILE A 42 27.80 5.03 28.91
CA ILE A 42 26.63 5.02 28.05
C ILE A 42 26.06 3.61 28.08
N ASP A 43 25.04 3.39 28.90
CA ASP A 43 24.23 2.19 28.82
C ASP A 43 23.59 2.11 27.42
N MET A 44 24.02 1.11 26.64
CA MET A 44 23.40 0.83 25.36
C MET A 44 22.01 0.25 25.59
N VAL A 45 20.99 1.10 25.56
CA VAL A 45 19.62 0.64 25.62
C VAL A 45 19.25 0.00 24.27
N PRO A 46 18.81 -1.26 24.24
CA PRO A 46 18.41 -1.90 22.99
C PRO A 46 17.27 -1.12 22.36
N TYR A 47 17.43 -0.79 21.09
CA TYR A 47 16.39 -0.09 20.32
C TYR A 47 15.13 -0.95 20.22
N ARG A 48 13.99 -0.40 20.61
CA ARG A 48 12.67 -0.99 20.40
C ARG A 48 11.91 -0.14 19.40
N PRO A 49 11.49 -0.70 18.26
CA PRO A 49 10.75 0.06 17.26
C PRO A 49 9.41 0.52 17.85
N LYS A 50 9.14 1.82 17.69
CA LYS A 50 7.85 2.43 18.01
C LYS A 50 7.27 2.98 16.71
N PHE A 51 6.17 2.41 16.27
CA PHE A 51 5.50 2.82 15.04
C PHE A 51 4.69 4.09 15.25
N LYS A 52 4.81 5.02 14.30
CA LYS A 52 3.99 6.23 14.20
C LYS A 52 3.36 6.24 12.81
N LEU A 53 2.19 6.86 12.72
CA LEU A 53 1.53 7.09 11.44
C LEU A 53 2.31 8.17 10.68
N ASP A 54 2.84 7.82 9.51
CA ASP A 54 3.56 8.76 8.65
C ASP A 54 2.66 9.33 7.57
N TYR A 55 1.78 8.49 7.05
CA TYR A 55 0.96 8.86 5.91
C TYR A 55 -0.39 8.15 5.97
N ILE A 56 -1.44 8.89 5.65
CA ILE A 56 -2.78 8.37 5.40
C ILE A 56 -3.30 8.96 4.09
N SER A 57 -3.91 8.13 3.29
CA SER A 57 -4.57 8.55 2.05
C SER A 57 -5.89 7.83 1.90
N SER A 58 -6.85 8.52 1.30
CA SER A 58 -8.10 7.93 0.85
C SER A 58 -8.26 8.24 -0.64
N ASN A 59 -8.14 7.24 -1.47
CA ASN A 59 -8.38 7.34 -2.92
C ASN A 59 -9.64 6.57 -3.27
N GLY A 60 -10.29 6.93 -4.37
CA GLY A 60 -11.50 6.26 -4.84
C GLY A 60 -11.35 4.73 -4.97
N VAL A 61 -12.46 4.02 -5.03
CA VAL A 61 -12.51 2.55 -4.94
C VAL A 61 -11.99 1.87 -6.22
N GLY A 62 -11.00 1.00 -6.12
CA GLY A 62 -10.50 0.12 -7.20
C GLY A 62 -9.67 -1.03 -6.62
N VAL A 63 -9.73 -2.17 -7.26
CA VAL A 63 -8.87 -3.32 -7.00
C VAL A 63 -7.78 -3.37 -8.07
N GLY A 64 -6.53 -3.41 -7.69
CA GLY A 64 -5.42 -3.40 -8.61
C GLY A 64 -4.29 -4.35 -8.22
N VAL A 65 -3.49 -4.72 -9.20
CA VAL A 65 -2.21 -5.39 -8.97
C VAL A 65 -1.16 -4.32 -8.75
N SER A 66 -0.58 -4.27 -7.57
CA SER A 66 0.51 -3.35 -7.24
C SER A 66 1.83 -4.10 -7.32
N ALA A 67 2.69 -3.67 -8.24
CA ALA A 67 4.11 -4.02 -8.24
C ALA A 67 4.85 -2.90 -7.52
N GLY A 68 4.88 -2.96 -6.21
CA GLY A 68 5.53 -1.97 -5.36
C GLY A 68 6.57 -2.60 -4.45
N GLY A 69 7.22 -1.81 -3.60
CA GLY A 69 8.21 -2.26 -2.61
C GLY A 69 7.70 -3.29 -1.59
N TYR A 70 6.46 -3.69 -1.69
CA TYR A 70 5.80 -4.71 -0.85
C TYR A 70 5.58 -6.05 -1.59
N GLY A 71 6.35 -6.30 -2.66
CA GLY A 71 6.23 -7.50 -3.49
C GLY A 71 5.12 -7.42 -4.54
N THR A 72 5.11 -8.36 -5.48
CA THR A 72 4.02 -8.54 -6.45
C THR A 72 2.84 -9.20 -5.75
N THR A 73 2.00 -8.40 -5.13
CA THR A 73 0.76 -8.87 -4.52
C THR A 73 -0.43 -8.24 -5.23
N THR A 74 -1.50 -9.01 -5.37
CA THR A 74 -2.80 -8.43 -5.70
C THR A 74 -3.20 -7.57 -4.52
N GLY A 75 -3.26 -6.26 -4.73
CA GLY A 75 -3.50 -5.30 -3.66
C GLY A 75 -4.76 -4.50 -3.89
N LEU A 76 -5.35 -4.02 -2.81
CA LEU A 76 -6.34 -2.96 -2.86
C LEU A 76 -5.64 -1.67 -3.28
N SER A 77 -6.01 -1.13 -4.42
CA SER A 77 -5.49 0.15 -4.90
C SER A 77 -6.30 1.35 -4.41
N SER A 78 -7.41 1.12 -3.71
CA SER A 78 -8.32 2.16 -3.29
C SER A 78 -9.05 1.85 -2.00
N GLY A 79 -9.47 2.90 -1.34
CA GLY A 79 -9.98 2.88 0.01
C GLY A 79 -9.13 3.79 0.90
N ALA A 80 -9.16 3.56 2.20
CA ALA A 80 -8.24 4.20 3.12
C ALA A 80 -6.97 3.36 3.23
N GLN A 81 -5.83 4.00 3.07
CA GLN A 81 -4.53 3.37 3.26
C GLN A 81 -3.67 4.18 4.20
N GLY A 82 -2.85 3.49 4.98
CA GLY A 82 -1.96 4.09 5.96
C GLY A 82 -0.59 3.45 5.94
N ILE A 83 0.43 4.26 6.17
CA ILE A 83 1.81 3.82 6.36
C ILE A 83 2.24 4.23 7.75
N PHE A 84 2.74 3.27 8.50
CA PHE A 84 3.34 3.47 9.81
C PHE A 84 4.81 3.09 9.72
N SER A 85 5.68 3.94 10.20
CA SER A 85 7.10 3.61 10.30
C SER A 85 7.65 3.83 11.70
N ASP A 86 8.80 3.25 11.96
CA ASP A 86 9.58 3.57 13.13
C ASP A 86 10.41 4.84 12.88
N ILE A 87 10.95 5.42 13.94
CA ILE A 87 11.74 6.66 13.88
C ILE A 87 13.00 6.52 13.00
N THR A 88 13.46 5.29 12.77
CA THR A 88 14.61 5.00 11.92
C THR A 88 14.23 4.70 10.47
N GLY A 89 12.94 4.52 10.18
CA GLY A 89 12.44 4.12 8.87
C GLY A 89 12.81 2.68 8.46
N GLN A 90 13.42 1.92 9.37
CA GLN A 90 13.85 0.55 9.07
C GLN A 90 12.71 -0.46 9.12
N ASN A 91 11.66 -0.14 9.85
CA ASN A 91 10.48 -0.97 9.98
C ASN A 91 9.27 -0.18 9.52
N GLN A 92 8.52 -0.73 8.57
CA GLN A 92 7.31 -0.11 8.06
C GLN A 92 6.15 -1.09 8.07
N ILE A 93 4.96 -0.58 8.40
CA ILE A 93 3.71 -1.30 8.28
C ILE A 93 2.84 -0.54 7.30
N PHE A 94 2.46 -1.19 6.23
CA PHE A 94 1.46 -0.73 5.29
C PHE A 94 0.11 -1.35 5.65
N THR A 95 -0.94 -0.54 5.64
CA THR A 95 -2.32 -1.00 5.84
C THR A 95 -3.20 -0.40 4.77
N ALA A 96 -4.12 -1.18 4.24
CA ALA A 96 -5.15 -0.70 3.34
C ALA A 96 -6.47 -1.39 3.65
N VAL A 97 -7.56 -0.64 3.60
CA VAL A 97 -8.92 -1.14 3.74
C VAL A 97 -9.82 -0.51 2.70
N ALA A 98 -10.72 -1.29 2.13
CA ALA A 98 -11.74 -0.81 1.22
C ALA A 98 -13.05 -1.56 1.44
N VAL A 99 -14.16 -0.92 1.10
CA VAL A 99 -15.49 -1.54 1.14
C VAL A 99 -16.11 -1.35 -0.24
N ASN A 100 -16.54 -2.44 -0.84
CA ASN A 100 -17.14 -2.45 -2.17
C ASN A 100 -18.66 -2.67 -2.08
N GLY A 101 -19.39 -1.62 -1.75
CA GLY A 101 -20.85 -1.61 -1.71
C GLY A 101 -21.46 -2.25 -0.47
N GLN A 102 -21.17 -3.51 -0.17
CA GLN A 102 -21.69 -4.21 1.01
C GLN A 102 -20.59 -4.42 2.05
N ILE A 103 -20.96 -4.37 3.33
CA ILE A 103 -20.00 -4.56 4.44
C ILE A 103 -19.33 -5.95 4.36
N TYR A 104 -20.02 -6.94 3.80
CA TYR A 104 -19.47 -8.29 3.62
C TYR A 104 -18.40 -8.39 2.52
N ASP A 105 -18.34 -7.37 1.63
CA ASP A 105 -17.37 -7.28 0.56
C ASP A 105 -16.26 -6.29 0.93
N PHE A 106 -15.81 -6.33 2.19
CA PHE A 106 -14.67 -5.54 2.61
C PHE A 106 -13.36 -6.17 2.10
N GLY A 107 -12.45 -5.31 1.70
CA GLY A 107 -11.09 -5.71 1.40
C GLY A 107 -10.13 -5.14 2.44
N ALA A 108 -9.13 -5.91 2.80
CA ALA A 108 -8.09 -5.48 3.73
C ALA A 108 -6.72 -6.02 3.32
N GLN A 109 -5.70 -5.22 3.54
CA GLN A 109 -4.31 -5.63 3.35
C GLN A 109 -3.45 -5.05 4.46
N VAL A 110 -2.55 -5.87 4.99
CA VAL A 110 -1.51 -5.46 5.92
C VAL A 110 -0.20 -6.03 5.43
N ALA A 111 0.84 -5.20 5.36
CA ALA A 111 2.18 -5.64 5.02
C ALA A 111 3.18 -5.04 6.00
N TYR A 112 4.13 -5.85 6.43
CA TYR A 112 5.26 -5.43 7.24
C TYR A 112 6.54 -5.58 6.44
N THR A 113 7.40 -4.57 6.48
CA THR A 113 8.72 -4.58 5.85
C THR A 113 9.80 -4.25 6.85
N HIS A 114 10.92 -4.94 6.72
CA HIS A 114 12.12 -4.72 7.50
C HIS A 114 13.30 -4.43 6.57
N GLN A 115 13.88 -3.23 6.69
CA GLN A 115 14.89 -2.66 5.80
C GLN A 115 16.17 -2.24 6.55
N LYS A 116 16.51 -2.94 7.63
CA LYS A 116 17.68 -2.62 8.45
C LYS A 116 19.00 -3.08 7.85
N SER A 117 18.98 -4.16 7.10
CA SER A 117 20.15 -4.82 6.57
C SER A 117 20.23 -4.65 5.04
N ARG A 118 21.28 -5.22 4.43
CA ARG A 118 21.37 -5.24 2.96
C ARG A 118 20.29 -6.10 2.30
N ILE A 119 19.70 -7.02 3.05
CA ILE A 119 18.54 -7.80 2.62
C ILE A 119 17.30 -7.17 3.24
N ASP A 120 16.42 -6.66 2.40
CA ASP A 120 15.10 -6.25 2.80
C ASP A 120 14.16 -7.46 2.75
N TRP A 121 13.30 -7.59 3.72
CA TRP A 121 12.30 -8.65 3.74
C TRP A 121 10.98 -8.15 4.32
N GLY A 122 9.92 -8.86 3.99
CA GLY A 122 8.62 -8.52 4.52
C GLY A 122 7.61 -9.65 4.38
N VAL A 123 6.48 -9.43 5.04
CA VAL A 123 5.31 -10.32 4.99
C VAL A 123 4.08 -9.49 4.69
N SER A 124 3.19 -10.02 3.88
CA SER A 124 1.89 -9.40 3.62
C SER A 124 0.76 -10.39 3.81
N LEU A 125 -0.35 -9.87 4.32
CA LEU A 125 -1.63 -10.54 4.46
C LEU A 125 -2.65 -9.71 3.71
N SER A 126 -3.48 -10.35 2.89
CA SER A 126 -4.55 -9.64 2.19
C SER A 126 -5.80 -10.49 2.07
N HIS A 127 -6.95 -9.82 2.15
CA HIS A 127 -8.28 -10.32 1.87
C HIS A 127 -8.92 -9.40 0.85
N ILE A 128 -9.15 -9.88 -0.38
CA ILE A 128 -9.57 -9.03 -1.49
C ILE A 128 -10.81 -9.60 -2.13
N PRO A 129 -11.95 -8.88 -2.07
CA PRO A 129 -13.17 -9.24 -2.76
C PRO A 129 -13.14 -8.80 -4.22
N TYR A 130 -13.52 -9.71 -5.10
CA TYR A 130 -13.81 -9.45 -6.50
C TYR A 130 -15.28 -9.74 -6.74
N VAL A 131 -15.97 -8.85 -7.44
CA VAL A 131 -17.37 -9.05 -7.83
C VAL A 131 -17.42 -9.11 -9.34
N SER A 132 -17.99 -10.19 -9.85
CA SER A 132 -18.28 -10.39 -11.27
C SER A 132 -19.75 -10.73 -11.45
N ALA A 133 -20.30 -10.38 -12.60
CA ALA A 133 -21.69 -10.67 -12.92
C ALA A 133 -21.75 -11.62 -14.13
N ALA A 134 -22.62 -12.60 -14.04
CA ALA A 134 -22.95 -13.48 -15.15
C ALA A 134 -24.46 -13.40 -15.43
N LEU A 135 -24.81 -13.20 -16.69
CA LEU A 135 -26.18 -13.20 -17.15
C LEU A 135 -26.44 -14.48 -17.94
N SER A 136 -27.47 -15.22 -17.59
CA SER A 136 -27.91 -16.39 -18.34
C SER A 136 -29.43 -16.39 -18.45
N SER A 137 -29.94 -17.03 -19.47
CA SER A 137 -31.38 -17.14 -19.68
C SER A 137 -31.78 -18.58 -19.95
N SER A 138 -32.92 -18.97 -19.47
CA SER A 138 -33.51 -20.29 -19.68
C SER A 138 -35.02 -20.19 -19.81
N ILE A 139 -35.60 -21.22 -20.42
CA ILE A 139 -37.07 -21.42 -20.42
C ILE A 139 -37.34 -22.45 -19.33
N ASP A 140 -37.99 -22.03 -18.26
CA ASP A 140 -38.24 -22.86 -17.09
C ASP A 140 -39.77 -23.05 -16.91
N PRO A 141 -40.23 -24.08 -16.18
CA PRO A 141 -41.61 -24.19 -15.76
C PRO A 141 -42.02 -22.97 -14.93
N ASP A 142 -43.31 -22.60 -15.01
CA ASP A 142 -43.82 -21.50 -14.22
C ASP A 142 -43.68 -21.78 -12.70
N PRO A 143 -42.98 -20.91 -11.95
CA PRO A 143 -42.79 -21.09 -10.51
C PRO A 143 -44.12 -21.05 -9.72
N ASN A 144 -45.16 -20.42 -10.31
CA ASN A 144 -46.53 -20.35 -9.72
C ASN A 144 -47.39 -21.54 -10.12
N GLY A 145 -46.85 -22.53 -10.86
CA GLY A 145 -47.60 -23.73 -11.29
C GLY A 145 -48.50 -23.54 -12.49
N GLY A 146 -48.34 -22.48 -13.24
CA GLY A 146 -49.07 -22.22 -14.47
C GLY A 146 -48.73 -23.24 -15.58
N PRO A 147 -49.66 -23.43 -16.55
CA PRO A 147 -49.49 -24.43 -17.63
C PRO A 147 -48.43 -24.01 -18.69
N ASN A 148 -48.10 -22.74 -18.74
CA ASN A 148 -47.15 -22.19 -19.75
C ASN A 148 -45.76 -22.05 -19.17
N PRO A 149 -44.72 -22.36 -19.97
CA PRO A 149 -43.35 -22.10 -19.56
C PRO A 149 -43.09 -20.59 -19.46
N VAL A 150 -42.12 -20.22 -18.65
CA VAL A 150 -41.70 -18.83 -18.44
C VAL A 150 -40.27 -18.65 -18.95
N TYR A 151 -39.96 -17.47 -19.44
CA TYR A 151 -38.58 -17.06 -19.72
C TYR A 151 -37.96 -16.55 -18.42
N ASN A 152 -36.92 -17.22 -17.99
CA ASN A 152 -36.20 -16.89 -16.76
C ASN A 152 -34.86 -16.29 -17.13
N GLU A 153 -34.65 -15.03 -16.75
CA GLU A 153 -33.39 -14.33 -16.83
C GLU A 153 -32.71 -14.42 -15.48
N LYS A 154 -31.59 -15.14 -15.44
CA LYS A 154 -30.79 -15.38 -14.25
C LYS A 154 -29.62 -14.43 -14.23
N TYR A 155 -29.55 -13.63 -13.19
CA TYR A 155 -28.44 -12.72 -12.92
C TYR A 155 -27.68 -13.23 -11.71
N ASP A 156 -26.48 -13.76 -11.94
CA ASP A 156 -25.61 -14.29 -10.89
C ASP A 156 -24.53 -13.26 -10.57
N LEU A 157 -24.54 -12.76 -9.33
CA LEU A 157 -23.43 -12.01 -8.77
C LEU A 157 -22.48 -13.00 -8.08
N ILE A 158 -21.29 -13.12 -8.63
CA ILE A 158 -20.26 -14.02 -8.14
C ILE A 158 -19.25 -13.20 -7.36
N HIS A 159 -19.25 -13.35 -6.04
CA HIS A 159 -18.31 -12.77 -5.11
C HIS A 159 -17.16 -13.76 -4.92
N THR A 160 -15.99 -13.40 -5.39
CA THR A 160 -14.75 -14.19 -5.21
C THR A 160 -13.89 -13.50 -4.18
N PHE A 161 -13.58 -14.18 -3.09
CA PHE A 161 -12.67 -13.67 -2.07
C PHE A 161 -11.31 -14.35 -2.23
N VAL A 162 -10.27 -13.53 -2.26
CA VAL A 162 -8.88 -14.01 -2.38
C VAL A 162 -8.16 -13.67 -1.08
N ASP A 163 -7.88 -14.69 -0.29
CA ASP A 163 -7.04 -14.61 0.88
C ASP A 163 -5.62 -14.95 0.49
N GLN A 164 -4.68 -14.08 0.79
CA GLN A 164 -3.28 -14.28 0.44
C GLN A 164 -2.37 -14.01 1.63
N VAL A 165 -1.41 -14.89 1.80
CA VAL A 165 -0.23 -14.70 2.66
C VAL A 165 0.98 -14.73 1.75
N ALA A 166 1.81 -13.69 1.78
CA ALA A 166 3.02 -13.64 0.96
C ALA A 166 4.23 -13.21 1.80
N LEU A 167 5.36 -13.81 1.47
CA LEU A 167 6.68 -13.42 1.96
C LEU A 167 7.47 -12.88 0.77
N PHE A 168 8.19 -11.81 0.98
CA PHE A 168 9.04 -11.21 -0.05
C PHE A 168 10.37 -10.78 0.53
N SER A 169 11.38 -10.83 -0.31
CA SER A 169 12.73 -10.39 0.04
C SER A 169 13.40 -9.75 -1.17
N SER A 170 14.19 -8.72 -0.94
CA SER A 170 14.97 -8.07 -1.97
C SER A 170 16.43 -7.90 -1.56
N TYR A 171 17.32 -8.08 -2.51
CA TYR A 171 18.76 -7.89 -2.34
C TYR A 171 19.28 -6.93 -3.41
N PRO A 172 19.73 -5.72 -3.04
CA PRO A 172 20.31 -4.77 -3.97
C PRO A 172 21.77 -5.14 -4.27
N PHE A 173 22.08 -5.45 -5.52
CA PHE A 173 23.45 -5.63 -6.01
C PHE A 173 24.14 -4.28 -6.24
N SER A 174 23.37 -3.30 -6.74
CA SER A 174 23.82 -1.95 -7.04
C SER A 174 22.67 -0.95 -6.88
N ARG A 175 22.95 0.33 -7.15
CA ARG A 175 21.89 1.38 -7.12
C ARG A 175 20.80 1.18 -8.20
N VAL A 176 21.09 0.42 -9.24
CA VAL A 176 20.18 0.20 -10.38
C VAL A 176 19.73 -1.25 -10.53
N ASN A 177 20.39 -2.20 -9.87
CA ASN A 177 20.11 -3.63 -10.00
C ASN A 177 19.80 -4.22 -8.63
N ARG A 178 18.64 -4.86 -8.51
CA ARG A 178 18.25 -5.64 -7.33
C ARG A 178 17.61 -6.95 -7.73
N PHE A 179 17.76 -7.94 -6.90
CA PHE A 179 17.10 -9.23 -7.03
C PHE A 179 15.95 -9.31 -6.04
N GLU A 180 14.78 -9.69 -6.50
CA GLU A 180 13.58 -9.81 -5.67
C GLU A 180 13.04 -11.24 -5.79
N VAL A 181 12.67 -11.80 -4.65
CA VAL A 181 12.03 -13.11 -4.53
C VAL A 181 10.76 -12.93 -3.69
N SER A 182 9.67 -13.49 -4.17
CA SER A 182 8.45 -13.58 -3.41
C SER A 182 7.84 -14.98 -3.50
N THR A 183 7.22 -15.42 -2.42
CA THR A 183 6.45 -16.66 -2.34
C THR A 183 5.20 -16.42 -1.52
N GLY A 184 4.14 -17.17 -1.80
CA GLY A 184 2.90 -16.98 -1.06
C GLY A 184 1.93 -18.13 -1.24
N LEU A 185 0.93 -18.12 -0.38
CA LEU A 185 -0.22 -19.02 -0.41
C LEU A 185 -1.47 -18.20 -0.72
N LEU A 186 -2.29 -18.73 -1.60
CA LEU A 186 -3.56 -18.15 -1.99
C LEU A 186 -4.70 -19.13 -1.69
N ARG A 187 -5.79 -18.60 -1.15
CA ARG A 187 -7.05 -19.30 -0.94
C ARG A 187 -8.15 -18.55 -1.64
N TYR A 188 -8.95 -19.26 -2.42
CA TYR A 188 -10.14 -18.73 -3.05
C TYR A 188 -11.39 -19.25 -2.35
N SER A 189 -12.33 -18.34 -2.07
CA SER A 189 -13.68 -18.69 -1.62
C SER A 189 -14.71 -17.91 -2.46
N TYR A 190 -15.90 -18.51 -2.61
CA TYR A 190 -16.91 -17.99 -3.52
C TYR A 190 -18.26 -17.91 -2.80
N ARG A 191 -19.01 -16.84 -3.09
CA ARG A 191 -20.42 -16.68 -2.77
C ARG A 191 -21.14 -16.28 -4.05
N ILE A 192 -22.23 -16.94 -4.36
CA ILE A 192 -23.05 -16.66 -5.53
C ILE A 192 -24.42 -16.20 -5.06
N ASP A 193 -24.75 -14.98 -5.40
CA ASP A 193 -26.08 -14.39 -5.15
C ASP A 193 -26.84 -14.40 -6.48
N ARG A 194 -27.88 -15.28 -6.55
CA ARG A 194 -28.66 -15.48 -7.75
C ARG A 194 -29.97 -14.72 -7.68
N TYR A 195 -30.24 -13.94 -8.71
CA TYR A 195 -31.50 -13.24 -8.93
C TYR A 195 -32.15 -13.81 -10.16
N ASN A 196 -33.43 -14.19 -10.03
CA ASN A 196 -34.21 -14.71 -11.12
C ASN A 196 -35.31 -13.71 -11.46
N ASN A 197 -35.42 -13.34 -12.72
CA ASN A 197 -36.48 -12.51 -13.26
C ASN A 197 -37.30 -13.38 -14.22
N TYR A 198 -38.56 -13.57 -13.90
CA TYR A 198 -39.46 -14.39 -14.69
C TYR A 198 -40.32 -13.51 -15.59
N TYR A 199 -40.40 -13.88 -16.87
CA TYR A 199 -41.20 -13.20 -17.88
C TYR A 199 -42.16 -14.18 -18.53
N GLN A 200 -43.33 -13.69 -18.91
CA GLN A 200 -44.28 -14.48 -19.70
C GLN A 200 -43.59 -14.94 -21.00
N TYR A 201 -43.71 -16.20 -21.34
CA TYR A 201 -43.18 -16.75 -22.57
C TYR A 201 -44.30 -17.40 -23.40
N ASN A 202 -44.43 -17.00 -24.66
CA ASN A 202 -45.32 -17.62 -25.60
C ASN A 202 -44.55 -18.63 -26.48
N PRO A 203 -44.72 -19.95 -26.30
CA PRO A 203 -43.97 -20.95 -27.03
C PRO A 203 -44.25 -20.93 -28.55
N ASN A 204 -45.43 -20.47 -28.95
CA ASN A 204 -45.82 -20.42 -30.37
C ASN A 204 -45.14 -19.27 -31.13
N THR A 205 -45.07 -18.12 -30.54
CA THR A 205 -44.50 -16.89 -31.13
C THR A 205 -43.05 -16.68 -30.72
N LYS A 206 -42.56 -17.36 -29.70
CA LYS A 206 -41.24 -17.20 -29.07
C LYS A 206 -41.00 -15.77 -28.55
N ILE A 207 -42.07 -15.06 -28.19
CA ILE A 207 -42.03 -13.69 -27.68
C ILE A 207 -41.99 -13.73 -26.16
N VAL A 208 -41.11 -12.93 -25.57
CA VAL A 208 -41.01 -12.69 -24.14
C VAL A 208 -41.90 -11.48 -23.81
N GLY A 209 -42.85 -11.66 -22.91
CA GLY A 209 -43.83 -10.65 -22.49
C GLY A 209 -43.41 -9.90 -21.23
N ALA A 210 -44.38 -9.48 -20.44
CA ALA A 210 -44.18 -8.74 -19.20
C ALA A 210 -43.52 -9.59 -18.09
N ASN A 211 -42.84 -8.93 -17.14
CA ASN A 211 -42.35 -9.54 -15.92
C ASN A 211 -43.53 -10.04 -15.07
N ILE A 212 -43.37 -11.19 -14.41
CA ILE A 212 -44.40 -11.85 -13.63
C ILE A 212 -44.08 -11.70 -12.13
#